data_937279eb2954d870d6aa4841a0990676
#
_entry.id   937279eb2954d870d6aa4841a0990676
#
_cell.length_a   1.000
_cell.length_b   1.000
_cell.length_c   1.000
_cell.angle_alpha   90.00
_cell.angle_beta   90.00
_cell.angle_gamma   90.00
#
_symmetry.space_group_name_H-M   'P 1'
#
loop_
_entity.id
_entity.type
_entity.pdbx_description
1 polymer ?
#
loop_
_entity_poly.entity_id
_entity_poly.type
_entity_poly.pdbx_seq_one_letter_code
_entity_poly.pdbx_strand_id
1 'polypeptide(L)'
;MKLKGSFRALGVIVPAIAAAVLLSSLVGCASGQTTLHRVLNALSRASDTLPEDAQKQLERFNTVYRAYSADPDQTDRLEYFDFAYRRVRAGYVSEVPDATLIDAAVKGVRDTKSQPGTLAPKALVEAALGAMVASLDPHSAFLNAEEFNETFVQTRGEFGGLGIEITMEYGLVKVISPIEGTPATSAGMKAGDLITHVDGDPVKGKTLAQSV
;
A
#
# COMPACT_ATOMS: atom_id res chain seq x y z
N MET A 1 10.67 -9.67 76.51
CA MET A 1 10.35 -8.60 75.56
C MET A 1 9.60 -9.25 74.41
N LYS A 2 8.31 -8.92 74.22
CA LYS A 2 7.38 -9.60 73.31
C LYS A 2 7.48 -8.99 71.91
N LEU A 3 7.83 -9.78 70.91
CA LEU A 3 7.58 -9.44 69.56
C LEU A 3 6.34 -10.20 69.06
N LYS A 4 5.21 -9.49 69.00
CA LYS A 4 3.98 -9.90 68.37
C LYS A 4 3.83 -9.02 67.12
N GLY A 5 3.59 -9.64 66.01
CA GLY A 5 2.90 -8.92 64.92
C GLY A 5 3.50 -9.11 63.56
N SER A 6 2.71 -9.62 62.71
CA SER A 6 2.71 -9.51 61.23
C SER A 6 2.83 -10.83 60.45
N PHE A 7 1.91 -11.76 60.74
CA PHE A 7 1.71 -12.93 59.84
C PHE A 7 0.26 -13.07 59.36
N ARG A 8 -0.58 -12.03 59.50
CA ARG A 8 -2.00 -12.11 59.12
C ARG A 8 -2.36 -11.53 57.74
N ALA A 9 -1.45 -10.80 57.13
CA ALA A 9 -1.74 -10.17 55.85
C ALA A 9 -1.44 -11.05 54.60
N LEU A 10 -0.57 -12.06 54.74
CA LEU A 10 -0.19 -12.90 53.58
C LEU A 10 -1.22 -14.00 53.27
N GLY A 11 -2.05 -14.39 54.23
CA GLY A 11 -3.04 -15.48 54.08
C GLY A 11 -4.31 -15.09 53.30
N VAL A 12 -4.58 -13.80 53.14
CA VAL A 12 -5.81 -13.32 52.49
C VAL A 12 -5.60 -12.99 50.99
N ILE A 13 -4.39 -12.67 50.59
CA ILE A 13 -4.09 -12.26 49.22
C ILE A 13 -4.03 -13.48 48.27
N VAL A 14 -3.52 -14.61 48.70
CA VAL A 14 -3.40 -15.84 47.88
C VAL A 14 -4.76 -16.43 47.50
N PRO A 15 -5.78 -16.56 48.40
CA PRO A 15 -7.09 -17.05 47.99
C PRO A 15 -7.86 -16.06 47.10
N ALA A 16 -7.62 -14.74 47.21
CA ALA A 16 -8.28 -13.75 46.36
C ALA A 16 -7.79 -13.80 44.93
N ILE A 17 -6.50 -14.04 44.72
CA ILE A 17 -5.92 -14.22 43.37
C ILE A 17 -6.37 -15.55 42.76
N ALA A 18 -6.41 -16.64 43.53
CA ALA A 18 -6.90 -17.92 43.08
C ALA A 18 -8.42 -17.89 42.75
N ALA A 19 -9.23 -17.14 43.47
CA ALA A 19 -10.65 -16.94 43.20
C ALA A 19 -10.86 -16.09 41.92
N ALA A 20 -10.02 -15.09 41.66
CA ALA A 20 -10.08 -14.28 40.45
C ALA A 20 -9.71 -15.09 39.20
N VAL A 21 -8.74 -16.01 39.29
CA VAL A 21 -8.36 -16.91 38.19
C VAL A 21 -9.41 -17.99 37.94
N LEU A 22 -10.08 -18.50 38.98
CA LEU A 22 -11.16 -19.50 38.85
C LEU A 22 -12.48 -18.90 38.36
N LEU A 23 -12.79 -17.62 38.65
CA LEU A 23 -13.96 -16.94 38.09
C LEU A 23 -13.78 -16.57 36.61
N SER A 24 -12.55 -16.37 36.16
CA SER A 24 -12.26 -16.11 34.73
C SER A 24 -12.40 -17.37 33.87
N SER A 25 -12.33 -18.58 34.43
CA SER A 25 -12.49 -19.84 33.69
C SER A 25 -13.94 -20.30 33.55
N LEU A 26 -14.92 -19.69 34.23
CA LEU A 26 -16.34 -20.03 34.14
C LEU A 26 -17.17 -19.11 33.22
N VAL A 27 -16.59 -18.04 32.67
CA VAL A 27 -17.22 -17.13 31.71
C VAL A 27 -16.67 -17.37 30.27
N GLY A 28 -16.09 -18.50 30.04
CA GLY A 28 -15.48 -18.78 28.74
C GLY A 28 -16.27 -19.76 27.92
N CYS A 29 -17.14 -19.30 27.03
CA CYS A 29 -17.35 -19.90 25.70
C CYS A 29 -18.00 -18.96 24.68
N ALA A 30 -18.39 -17.72 25.02
CA ALA A 30 -19.04 -16.83 24.05
C ALA A 30 -18.41 -15.43 23.89
N SER A 31 -17.44 -15.02 24.72
CA SER A 31 -16.89 -13.66 24.67
C SER A 31 -15.34 -13.56 24.69
N GLY A 32 -14.66 -14.68 24.73
CA GLY A 32 -13.18 -14.72 24.82
C GLY A 32 -12.48 -14.13 23.59
N GLN A 33 -13.08 -14.22 22.41
CA GLN A 33 -12.53 -13.64 21.17
C GLN A 33 -12.60 -12.10 21.16
N THR A 34 -13.63 -11.52 21.77
CA THR A 34 -13.81 -10.05 21.78
C THR A 34 -12.85 -9.34 22.73
N THR A 35 -12.49 -9.95 23.85
CA THR A 35 -11.52 -9.39 24.81
C THR A 35 -10.09 -9.50 24.31
N LEU A 36 -9.70 -10.62 23.72
CA LEU A 36 -8.37 -10.79 23.14
C LEU A 36 -8.16 -9.85 21.96
N HIS A 37 -9.15 -9.71 21.05
CA HIS A 37 -9.12 -8.74 19.98
C HIS A 37 -9.06 -7.28 20.48
N ARG A 38 -9.77 -6.96 21.56
CA ARG A 38 -9.69 -5.61 22.16
C ARG A 38 -8.33 -5.33 22.77
N VAL A 39 -7.72 -6.30 23.44
CA VAL A 39 -6.37 -6.16 24.02
C VAL A 39 -5.32 -6.10 22.90
N LEU A 40 -5.41 -6.94 21.89
CA LEU A 40 -4.51 -6.89 20.73
C LEU A 40 -4.68 -5.58 19.94
N ASN A 41 -5.91 -5.10 19.76
CA ASN A 41 -6.17 -3.80 19.13
C ASN A 41 -5.73 -2.61 20.01
N ALA A 42 -5.78 -2.73 21.34
CA ALA A 42 -5.26 -1.71 22.23
C ALA A 42 -3.73 -1.70 22.25
N LEU A 43 -3.09 -2.87 22.19
CA LEU A 43 -1.64 -2.98 22.08
C LEU A 43 -1.15 -2.50 20.70
N SER A 44 -1.86 -2.81 19.60
CA SER A 44 -1.54 -2.28 18.29
C SER A 44 -1.75 -0.76 18.20
N ARG A 45 -2.78 -0.21 18.85
CA ARG A 45 -2.98 1.24 18.94
C ARG A 45 -1.93 1.93 19.82
N ALA A 46 -1.43 1.29 20.87
CA ALA A 46 -0.36 1.83 21.70
C ALA A 46 0.99 1.85 20.96
N SER A 47 1.19 0.98 19.96
CA SER A 47 2.34 1.01 19.05
C SER A 47 2.14 1.95 17.84
N ASP A 48 0.96 2.56 17.69
CA ASP A 48 0.61 3.43 16.57
C ASP A 48 1.05 4.90 16.77
N THR A 49 1.51 5.25 17.97
CA THR A 49 2.09 6.58 18.21
C THR A 49 3.53 6.62 17.71
N LEU A 50 3.76 7.40 16.65
CA LEU A 50 5.10 7.66 16.16
C LEU A 50 5.95 8.34 17.25
N PRO A 51 7.26 8.02 17.36
CA PRO A 51 8.21 8.80 18.14
C PRO A 51 8.19 10.28 17.75
N GLU A 52 8.55 11.16 18.68
CA GLU A 52 8.49 12.62 18.46
C GLU A 52 9.29 13.06 17.22
N ASP A 53 10.47 12.47 17.00
CA ASP A 53 11.28 12.79 15.84
C ASP A 53 10.63 12.35 14.52
N ALA A 54 10.00 11.18 14.50
CA ALA A 54 9.25 10.70 13.34
C ALA A 54 8.04 11.61 13.04
N GLN A 55 7.34 12.08 14.08
CA GLN A 55 6.23 13.03 13.93
C GLN A 55 6.71 14.36 13.33
N LYS A 56 7.84 14.89 13.81
CA LYS A 56 8.45 16.12 13.25
C LYS A 56 8.81 15.96 11.77
N GLN A 57 9.36 14.81 11.39
CA GLN A 57 9.70 14.56 10.00
C GLN A 57 8.43 14.46 9.13
N LEU A 58 7.39 13.80 9.61
CA LEU A 58 6.12 13.71 8.89
C LEU A 58 5.48 15.10 8.71
N GLU A 59 5.50 15.96 9.75
CA GLU A 59 4.98 17.33 9.66
C GLU A 59 5.78 18.17 8.65
N ARG A 60 7.09 17.93 8.52
CA ARG A 60 7.91 18.55 7.48
C ARG A 60 7.44 18.15 6.08
N PHE A 61 7.09 16.87 5.87
CA PHE A 61 6.50 16.43 4.60
C PHE A 61 5.14 17.07 4.37
N ASN A 62 4.28 17.14 5.38
CA ASN A 62 2.96 17.78 5.30
C ASN A 62 3.08 19.24 4.85
N THR A 63 4.10 19.96 5.33
CA THR A 63 4.38 21.33 4.91
C THR A 63 4.72 21.39 3.41
N VAL A 64 5.53 20.45 2.91
CA VAL A 64 5.88 20.37 1.49
C VAL A 64 4.65 19.98 0.65
N TYR A 65 3.85 19.04 1.13
CA TYR A 65 2.61 18.66 0.45
C TYR A 65 1.70 19.86 0.25
N ARG A 66 1.40 20.62 1.30
CA ARG A 66 0.56 21.83 1.23
C ARG A 66 1.14 22.90 0.31
N ALA A 67 2.47 23.02 0.23
CA ALA A 67 3.12 23.99 -0.63
C ALA A 67 3.05 23.63 -2.12
N TYR A 68 3.10 22.36 -2.48
CA TYR A 68 3.17 21.91 -3.87
C TYR A 68 1.83 21.40 -4.42
N SER A 69 0.91 20.97 -3.57
CA SER A 69 -0.39 20.45 -3.96
C SER A 69 -1.27 21.51 -4.61
N ALA A 70 -1.92 21.14 -5.71
CA ALA A 70 -2.98 21.94 -6.33
C ALA A 70 -4.27 21.98 -5.48
N ASP A 71 -4.43 21.00 -4.57
CA ASP A 71 -5.50 20.93 -3.60
C ASP A 71 -4.92 20.56 -2.22
N PRO A 72 -4.46 21.56 -1.44
CA PRO A 72 -3.82 21.33 -0.15
C PRO A 72 -4.77 20.82 0.94
N ASP A 73 -6.09 20.94 0.74
CA ASP A 73 -7.12 20.50 1.68
C ASP A 73 -7.51 19.03 1.45
N GLN A 74 -7.07 18.41 0.38
CA GLN A 74 -7.28 16.99 0.11
C GLN A 74 -6.37 16.14 1.02
N THR A 75 -6.86 15.80 2.22
CA THR A 75 -6.10 15.13 3.27
C THR A 75 -6.00 13.61 3.10
N ASP A 76 -6.88 12.97 2.35
CA ASP A 76 -6.86 11.51 2.08
C ASP A 76 -5.53 11.05 1.48
N ARG A 77 -4.89 11.89 0.67
CA ARG A 77 -3.57 11.61 0.10
C ARG A 77 -2.44 11.72 1.11
N LEU A 78 -2.54 12.66 2.05
CA LEU A 78 -1.62 12.75 3.17
C LEU A 78 -1.76 11.54 4.10
N GLU A 79 -2.98 11.11 4.39
CA GLU A 79 -3.24 9.92 5.20
C GLU A 79 -2.66 8.66 4.54
N TYR A 80 -2.77 8.56 3.21
CA TYR A 80 -2.14 7.47 2.45
C TYR A 80 -0.62 7.50 2.53
N PHE A 81 0.01 8.69 2.43
CA PHE A 81 1.45 8.84 2.63
C PHE A 81 1.87 8.45 4.04
N ASP A 82 1.16 8.94 5.08
CA ASP A 82 1.43 8.59 6.48
C ASP A 82 1.35 7.07 6.69
N PHE A 83 0.30 6.43 6.17
CA PHE A 83 0.16 4.98 6.23
C PHE A 83 1.35 4.26 5.59
N ALA A 84 1.74 4.64 4.37
CA ALA A 84 2.85 4.03 3.66
C ALA A 84 4.19 4.25 4.38
N TYR A 85 4.45 5.47 4.87
CA TYR A 85 5.63 5.80 5.66
C TYR A 85 5.74 4.92 6.92
N ARG A 86 4.65 4.78 7.69
CA ARG A 86 4.60 3.90 8.87
C ARG A 86 4.88 2.44 8.51
N ARG A 87 4.36 1.97 7.38
CA ARG A 87 4.59 0.59 6.91
C ARG A 87 6.05 0.36 6.52
N VAL A 88 6.67 1.29 5.83
CA VAL A 88 8.10 1.23 5.48
C VAL A 88 8.95 1.22 6.75
N ARG A 89 8.70 2.18 7.65
CA ARG A 89 9.41 2.32 8.92
C ARG A 89 9.34 1.06 9.80
N ALA A 90 8.17 0.43 9.87
CA ALA A 90 7.95 -0.75 10.72
C ALA A 90 8.35 -2.08 10.06
N GLY A 91 8.33 -2.16 8.73
CA GLY A 91 8.45 -3.41 8.00
C GLY A 91 9.72 -3.58 7.19
N TYR A 92 10.52 -2.54 7.01
CA TYR A 92 11.76 -2.66 6.26
C TYR A 92 12.81 -3.47 7.06
N VAL A 93 13.62 -4.25 6.34
CA VAL A 93 14.57 -5.22 6.94
C VAL A 93 15.66 -4.58 7.81
N SER A 94 15.97 -3.32 7.57
CA SER A 94 16.95 -2.53 8.32
C SER A 94 16.32 -1.26 8.86
N GLU A 95 16.78 -0.81 10.02
CA GLU A 95 16.34 0.49 10.54
C GLU A 95 16.90 1.63 9.68
N VAL A 96 16.00 2.49 9.18
CA VAL A 96 16.35 3.66 8.38
C VAL A 96 15.94 4.91 9.16
N PRO A 97 16.83 5.91 9.31
CA PRO A 97 16.48 7.15 9.98
C PRO A 97 15.28 7.85 9.32
N ASP A 98 14.33 8.28 10.13
CA ASP A 98 13.11 8.96 9.67
C ASP A 98 13.42 10.18 8.78
N ALA A 99 14.49 10.92 9.11
CA ALA A 99 14.97 12.04 8.30
C ALA A 99 15.36 11.61 6.87
N THR A 100 16.02 10.46 6.72
CA THR A 100 16.44 9.94 5.40
C THR A 100 15.24 9.61 4.54
N LEU A 101 14.22 8.97 5.10
CA LEU A 101 12.98 8.62 4.39
C LEU A 101 12.26 9.89 3.91
N ILE A 102 12.11 10.86 4.80
CA ILE A 102 11.40 12.10 4.48
C ILE A 102 12.22 13.00 3.56
N ASP A 103 13.55 13.04 3.68
CA ASP A 103 14.42 13.77 2.73
C ASP A 103 14.26 13.22 1.32
N ALA A 104 14.24 11.90 1.17
CA ALA A 104 14.01 11.25 -0.12
C ALA A 104 12.62 11.58 -0.68
N ALA A 105 11.56 11.52 0.14
CA ALA A 105 10.20 11.87 -0.26
C ALA A 105 10.11 13.34 -0.73
N VAL A 106 10.66 14.27 0.05
CA VAL A 106 10.68 15.69 -0.30
C VAL A 106 11.50 15.94 -1.58
N LYS A 107 12.62 15.24 -1.74
CA LYS A 107 13.41 15.28 -2.96
C LYS A 107 12.59 14.80 -4.17
N GLY A 108 11.86 13.70 -4.05
CA GLY A 108 11.00 13.19 -5.12
C GLY A 108 9.98 14.22 -5.60
N VAL A 109 9.33 14.93 -4.67
CA VAL A 109 8.41 16.03 -5.02
C VAL A 109 9.13 17.14 -5.77
N ARG A 110 10.32 17.56 -5.31
CA ARG A 110 11.08 18.62 -5.96
C ARG A 110 11.63 18.23 -7.32
N ASP A 111 12.01 16.99 -7.50
CA ASP A 111 12.54 16.46 -8.76
C ASP A 111 11.49 16.46 -9.88
N THR A 112 10.18 16.55 -9.57
CA THR A 112 9.12 16.77 -10.57
C THR A 112 9.27 18.11 -11.29
N LYS A 113 10.04 19.04 -10.74
CA LYS A 113 10.25 20.43 -11.25
C LYS A 113 8.95 21.21 -11.42
N SER A 114 7.89 20.78 -10.76
CA SER A 114 6.59 21.46 -10.77
C SER A 114 6.65 22.73 -9.92
N GLN A 115 5.86 23.72 -10.30
CA GLN A 115 5.71 24.94 -9.50
C GLN A 115 4.87 24.65 -8.24
N PRO A 116 5.11 25.38 -7.14
CA PRO A 116 4.26 25.31 -5.96
C PRO A 116 2.77 25.49 -6.32
N GLY A 117 1.91 24.71 -5.71
CA GLY A 117 0.46 24.77 -5.92
C GLY A 117 -0.06 24.17 -7.24
N THR A 118 0.77 23.47 -8.01
CA THR A 118 0.35 22.95 -9.33
C THR A 118 0.29 21.42 -9.43
N LEU A 119 0.88 20.70 -8.48
CA LEU A 119 0.89 19.24 -8.52
C LEU A 119 -0.43 18.65 -8.06
N ALA A 120 -1.02 17.79 -8.87
CA ALA A 120 -2.16 17.00 -8.44
C ALA A 120 -1.80 16.17 -7.18
N PRO A 121 -2.65 16.13 -6.15
CA PRO A 121 -2.40 15.42 -4.89
C PRO A 121 -1.92 13.98 -5.06
N LYS A 122 -2.53 13.23 -5.99
CA LYS A 122 -2.12 11.86 -6.35
C LYS A 122 -0.67 11.83 -6.85
N ALA A 123 -0.35 12.62 -7.87
CA ALA A 123 0.97 12.64 -8.48
C ALA A 123 2.07 13.09 -7.49
N LEU A 124 1.75 14.02 -6.59
CA LEU A 124 2.65 14.47 -5.54
C LEU A 124 3.01 13.31 -4.60
N VAL A 125 2.02 12.58 -4.12
CA VAL A 125 2.24 11.47 -3.18
C VAL A 125 2.93 10.30 -3.87
N GLU A 126 2.60 9.99 -5.12
CA GLU A 126 3.29 8.96 -5.91
C GLU A 126 4.77 9.31 -6.12
N ALA A 127 5.11 10.55 -6.46
CA ALA A 127 6.49 11.00 -6.58
C ALA A 127 7.25 10.91 -5.25
N ALA A 128 6.61 11.29 -4.15
CA ALA A 128 7.19 11.19 -2.82
C ALA A 128 7.45 9.73 -2.40
N LEU A 129 6.46 8.85 -2.56
CA LEU A 129 6.57 7.43 -2.23
C LEU A 129 7.59 6.73 -3.12
N GLY A 130 7.57 7.01 -4.42
CA GLY A 130 8.54 6.45 -5.36
C GLY A 130 9.97 6.75 -4.95
N ALA A 131 10.28 8.01 -4.64
CA ALA A 131 11.62 8.42 -4.21
C ALA A 131 11.98 7.87 -2.82
N MET A 132 11.04 7.86 -1.87
CA MET A 132 11.25 7.32 -0.53
C MET A 132 11.60 5.82 -0.59
N VAL A 133 10.82 5.03 -1.31
CA VAL A 133 11.03 3.58 -1.40
C VAL A 133 12.29 3.26 -2.21
N ALA A 134 12.55 3.95 -3.31
CA ALA A 134 13.79 3.79 -4.09
C ALA A 134 15.06 4.16 -3.32
N SER A 135 14.95 4.97 -2.25
CA SER A 135 16.09 5.32 -1.40
C SER A 135 16.51 4.21 -0.43
N LEU A 136 15.69 3.17 -0.25
CA LEU A 136 15.94 2.07 0.68
C LEU A 136 17.03 1.12 0.15
N ASP A 137 16.83 0.63 -1.07
CA ASP A 137 17.74 -0.27 -1.77
C ASP A 137 17.40 -0.36 -3.26
N PRO A 138 18.30 -0.93 -4.11
CA PRO A 138 18.06 -1.05 -5.56
C PRO A 138 16.93 -1.98 -5.96
N HIS A 139 16.39 -2.78 -5.04
CA HIS A 139 15.34 -3.77 -5.31
C HIS A 139 13.99 -3.34 -4.77
N SER A 140 13.94 -2.24 -4.02
CA SER A 140 12.70 -1.65 -3.48
C SER A 140 12.13 -0.65 -4.47
N ALA A 141 10.87 -0.86 -4.86
CA ALA A 141 10.13 0.04 -5.73
C ALA A 141 8.70 0.26 -5.21
N PHE A 142 8.21 1.47 -5.36
CA PHE A 142 6.80 1.77 -5.20
C PHE A 142 6.12 1.58 -6.55
N LEU A 143 5.03 0.82 -6.55
CA LEU A 143 4.17 0.66 -7.72
C LEU A 143 2.83 1.34 -7.44
N ASN A 144 2.40 2.19 -8.33
CA ASN A 144 1.02 2.68 -8.30
C ASN A 144 0.04 1.57 -8.70
N ALA A 145 -1.26 1.85 -8.64
CA ALA A 145 -2.29 0.82 -8.90
C ALA A 145 -2.23 0.27 -10.34
N GLU A 146 -1.88 1.10 -11.31
CA GLU A 146 -1.77 0.72 -12.71
C GLU A 146 -0.53 -0.17 -12.93
N GLU A 147 0.63 0.28 -12.48
CA GLU A 147 1.90 -0.46 -12.54
C GLU A 147 1.83 -1.79 -11.76
N PHE A 148 1.14 -1.79 -10.60
CA PHE A 148 0.92 -3.02 -9.83
C PHE A 148 0.06 -4.01 -10.62
N ASN A 149 -1.03 -3.56 -11.24
CA ASN A 149 -1.89 -4.42 -12.05
C ASN A 149 -1.14 -4.98 -13.26
N GLU A 150 -0.35 -4.16 -13.95
CA GLU A 150 0.47 -4.62 -15.07
C GLU A 150 1.49 -5.68 -14.64
N THR A 151 2.21 -5.42 -13.53
CA THR A 151 3.19 -6.37 -12.98
C THR A 151 2.50 -7.66 -12.52
N PHE A 152 1.32 -7.54 -11.92
CA PHE A 152 0.55 -8.68 -11.42
C PHE A 152 0.04 -9.57 -12.55
N VAL A 153 -0.46 -8.96 -13.64
CA VAL A 153 -0.87 -9.67 -14.86
C VAL A 153 0.32 -10.40 -15.48
N GLN A 154 1.47 -9.74 -15.60
CA GLN A 154 2.69 -10.35 -16.14
C GLN A 154 3.19 -11.52 -15.29
N THR A 155 3.11 -11.41 -13.96
CA THR A 155 3.63 -12.44 -13.04
C THR A 155 2.73 -13.67 -12.96
N ARG A 156 1.41 -13.51 -13.05
CA ARG A 156 0.46 -14.61 -13.03
C ARG A 156 0.29 -15.31 -14.38
N GLY A 157 0.73 -14.68 -15.48
CA GLY A 157 0.51 -15.22 -16.83
C GLY A 157 -0.97 -15.26 -17.24
N GLU A 158 -1.85 -14.70 -16.41
CA GLU A 158 -3.27 -14.54 -16.75
C GLU A 158 -3.44 -13.23 -17.51
N PHE A 159 -3.19 -13.28 -18.79
CA PHE A 159 -3.56 -12.18 -19.69
C PHE A 159 -5.07 -12.17 -19.81
N GLY A 160 -5.74 -11.21 -19.21
CA GLY A 160 -7.17 -10.93 -19.43
C GLY A 160 -7.42 -10.38 -20.84
N GLY A 161 -6.81 -11.00 -21.86
CA GLY A 161 -6.90 -10.57 -23.23
C GLY A 161 -7.61 -11.61 -24.10
N LEU A 162 -7.90 -11.23 -25.35
CA LEU A 162 -8.56 -12.08 -26.34
C LEU A 162 -7.74 -13.32 -26.72
N GLY A 163 -6.45 -13.34 -26.35
CA GLY A 163 -5.51 -14.42 -26.71
C GLY A 163 -5.08 -14.36 -28.16
N ILE A 164 -4.56 -13.22 -28.57
CA ILE A 164 -3.99 -12.98 -29.90
C ILE A 164 -2.60 -12.38 -29.78
N GLU A 165 -1.71 -12.79 -30.66
CA GLU A 165 -0.46 -12.09 -30.93
C GLU A 165 -0.71 -11.07 -32.03
N ILE A 166 -0.30 -9.82 -31.83
CA ILE A 166 -0.63 -8.69 -32.72
C ILE A 166 0.59 -7.86 -33.08
N THR A 167 0.50 -7.18 -34.21
CA THR A 167 1.46 -6.16 -34.65
C THR A 167 0.73 -5.00 -35.32
N MET A 168 1.46 -3.93 -35.67
CA MET A 168 0.91 -2.84 -36.48
C MET A 168 1.28 -3.06 -37.95
N GLU A 169 0.27 -3.03 -38.84
CA GLU A 169 0.46 -3.08 -40.30
C GLU A 169 -0.49 -2.09 -40.98
N TYR A 170 0.03 -1.22 -41.82
CA TYR A 170 -0.73 -0.15 -42.53
C TYR A 170 -1.54 0.79 -41.60
N GLY A 171 -1.08 0.96 -40.35
CA GLY A 171 -1.79 1.78 -39.33
C GLY A 171 -3.02 1.09 -38.71
N LEU A 172 -3.13 -0.23 -38.87
CA LEU A 172 -4.14 -1.09 -38.25
C LEU A 172 -3.46 -2.15 -37.40
N VAL A 173 -4.20 -2.74 -36.48
CA VAL A 173 -3.73 -3.89 -35.67
C VAL A 173 -3.94 -5.16 -36.49
N LYS A 174 -2.84 -5.86 -36.80
CA LYS A 174 -2.85 -7.15 -37.50
C LYS A 174 -2.67 -8.30 -36.53
N VAL A 175 -3.50 -9.30 -36.64
CA VAL A 175 -3.37 -10.58 -35.91
C VAL A 175 -2.24 -11.38 -36.55
N ILE A 176 -1.17 -11.63 -35.80
CA ILE A 176 -0.09 -12.53 -36.18
C ILE A 176 -0.55 -13.96 -36.01
N SER A 177 -1.06 -14.29 -34.82
CA SER A 177 -1.55 -15.63 -34.51
C SER A 177 -2.56 -15.57 -33.33
N PRO A 178 -3.72 -16.21 -33.46
CA PRO A 178 -4.55 -16.47 -32.28
C PRO A 178 -3.96 -17.62 -31.46
N ILE A 179 -4.08 -17.53 -30.14
CA ILE A 179 -3.62 -18.55 -29.20
C ILE A 179 -4.70 -19.61 -29.04
N GLU A 180 -4.33 -20.88 -29.17
CA GLU A 180 -5.29 -21.99 -29.03
C GLU A 180 -6.00 -22.00 -27.65
N GLY A 181 -7.29 -22.31 -27.63
CA GLY A 181 -8.09 -22.37 -26.42
C GLY A 181 -8.52 -21.03 -25.84
N THR A 182 -8.33 -19.94 -26.58
CA THR A 182 -8.67 -18.58 -26.14
C THR A 182 -10.00 -18.07 -26.76
N PRO A 183 -10.58 -16.97 -26.22
CA PRO A 183 -11.76 -16.35 -26.83
C PRO A 183 -11.59 -16.00 -28.31
N ALA A 184 -10.40 -15.57 -28.72
CA ALA A 184 -10.13 -15.21 -30.13
C ALA A 184 -10.28 -16.40 -31.07
N THR A 185 -9.75 -17.58 -30.72
CA THR A 185 -9.93 -18.80 -31.52
C THR A 185 -11.37 -19.23 -31.53
N SER A 186 -12.09 -19.12 -30.40
CA SER A 186 -13.51 -19.44 -30.30
C SER A 186 -14.38 -18.50 -31.14
N ALA A 187 -13.97 -17.23 -31.28
CA ALA A 187 -14.62 -16.23 -32.15
C ALA A 187 -14.26 -16.40 -33.63
N GLY A 188 -13.34 -17.32 -33.96
CA GLY A 188 -12.95 -17.59 -35.33
C GLY A 188 -11.93 -16.62 -35.92
N MET A 189 -11.20 -15.87 -35.09
CA MET A 189 -10.10 -15.00 -35.55
C MET A 189 -8.98 -15.82 -36.18
N LYS A 190 -8.35 -15.28 -37.23
CA LYS A 190 -7.30 -15.94 -38.00
C LYS A 190 -6.05 -15.08 -38.10
N ALA A 191 -4.92 -15.74 -38.30
CA ALA A 191 -3.69 -15.07 -38.65
C ALA A 191 -3.89 -14.25 -39.95
N GLY A 192 -3.44 -13.01 -39.92
CA GLY A 192 -3.58 -12.06 -41.03
C GLY A 192 -4.83 -11.17 -40.95
N ASP A 193 -5.76 -11.41 -40.03
CA ASP A 193 -6.91 -10.52 -39.84
C ASP A 193 -6.45 -9.11 -39.43
N LEU A 194 -7.15 -8.09 -39.91
CA LEU A 194 -6.92 -6.69 -39.58
C LEU A 194 -8.04 -6.17 -38.72
N ILE A 195 -7.71 -5.75 -37.52
CA ILE A 195 -8.65 -5.12 -36.58
C ILE A 195 -8.71 -3.63 -36.91
N THR A 196 -9.89 -3.18 -37.30
CA THR A 196 -10.15 -1.80 -37.69
C THR A 196 -10.76 -0.95 -36.61
N HIS A 197 -11.50 -1.59 -35.70
CA HIS A 197 -12.20 -0.94 -34.56
C HIS A 197 -12.11 -1.84 -33.30
N VAL A 198 -12.04 -1.19 -32.14
CA VAL A 198 -12.19 -1.82 -30.81
C VAL A 198 -13.30 -1.05 -30.10
N ASP A 199 -14.33 -1.77 -29.64
CA ASP A 199 -15.55 -1.20 -29.00
C ASP A 199 -16.22 -0.07 -29.80
N GLY A 200 -16.11 -0.12 -31.12
CA GLY A 200 -16.65 0.89 -32.04
C GLY A 200 -15.71 2.05 -32.34
N ASP A 201 -14.58 2.17 -31.64
CA ASP A 201 -13.56 3.20 -31.88
C ASP A 201 -12.56 2.77 -32.97
N PRO A 202 -12.23 3.61 -33.95
CA PRO A 202 -11.26 3.29 -34.96
C PRO A 202 -9.85 3.17 -34.38
N VAL A 203 -9.13 2.11 -34.78
CA VAL A 203 -7.74 1.87 -34.42
C VAL A 203 -6.76 2.70 -35.22
N LYS A 204 -7.15 3.09 -36.43
CA LYS A 204 -6.30 3.82 -37.35
C LYS A 204 -5.79 5.14 -36.77
N GLY A 205 -4.47 5.32 -36.71
CA GLY A 205 -3.81 6.50 -36.15
C GLY A 205 -3.47 6.38 -34.65
N LYS A 206 -3.82 5.27 -34.03
CA LYS A 206 -3.39 4.94 -32.65
C LYS A 206 -2.11 4.11 -32.70
N THR A 207 -1.35 4.13 -31.62
CA THR A 207 -0.23 3.20 -31.39
C THR A 207 -0.77 1.83 -30.97
N LEU A 208 0.06 0.78 -31.05
CA LEU A 208 -0.32 -0.55 -30.57
C LEU A 208 -0.77 -0.52 -29.10
N ALA A 209 -0.01 0.18 -28.25
CA ALA A 209 -0.33 0.33 -26.82
C ALA A 209 -1.64 1.11 -26.54
N GLN A 210 -2.09 1.94 -27.48
CA GLN A 210 -3.37 2.66 -27.37
C GLN A 210 -4.54 1.85 -27.92
N SER A 211 -4.27 0.71 -28.54
CA SER A 211 -5.27 -0.13 -29.21
C SER A 211 -5.55 -1.43 -28.49
N VAL A 212 -4.86 -1.66 -27.33
CA VAL A 212 -4.94 -2.89 -26.51
C VAL A 212 -5.55 -2.67 -25.14
#